data_126261a7309943eb57d6bf9dcd82d54a
#
_entry.id   126261a7309943eb57d6bf9dcd82d54a
#
_cell.length_a   1.000
_cell.length_b   1.000
_cell.length_c   1.000
_cell.angle_alpha   90.00
_cell.angle_beta   90.00
_cell.angle_gamma   90.00
#
_symmetry.space_group_name_H-M   'P 1'
#
loop_
_entity.id
_entity.type
_entity.pdbx_description
1 polymer ?
#
loop_
_entity_poly.entity_id
_entity_poly.type
_entity_poly.pdbx_seq_one_letter_code
_entity_poly.pdbx_strand_id
1 'polypeptide(L)'
;ICALEKITKPTKITMDVENEEPYSAETSPTPPMGWSSWNTFRQNISEDLILDTAEAMKKTGLLDAGYRYINLDDCWQSSMRDENGILQGDLEKFPSGIKSLIYNINQMGMKVGLYSSNGTLTCEDLPASLGRETLDAQTIAEWGCEFFKYDFCHHKIISGAAPVIEALEISEPGKKAELTLYHENAEFTGRARVLQVKKLPTGKGIGLLNHGAGTAIFRPVINTAGAYVLTLLIHKQFTRNEEYLQVVVNGKVHEVFFPSTKAPSPTGRAQLIIRLRAGENEIV
;
A
#
# COMPACT_ATOMS: atom_id res chain seq x y z
N ILE A 1 3.06 21.42 -19.93
CA ILE A 1 2.06 22.33 -19.32
C ILE A 1 0.66 22.03 -19.92
N CYS A 2 0.16 20.83 -19.97
CA CYS A 2 -1.16 20.63 -20.62
C CYS A 2 -2.01 19.47 -20.11
N ALA A 3 -1.73 18.86 -18.97
CA ALA A 3 -2.52 17.73 -18.50
C ALA A 3 -3.25 17.92 -17.16
N LEU A 4 -3.00 19.00 -16.42
CA LEU A 4 -3.54 19.18 -15.07
C LEU A 4 -4.70 20.18 -14.94
N GLU A 5 -5.12 20.87 -15.99
CA GLU A 5 -6.27 21.80 -15.93
C GLU A 5 -7.64 21.12 -16.00
N LYS A 6 -7.73 19.81 -16.13
CA LYS A 6 -9.01 19.10 -16.30
C LYS A 6 -9.50 18.28 -15.10
N ILE A 7 -8.86 18.33 -13.96
CA ILE A 7 -9.35 17.61 -12.74
C ILE A 7 -10.12 18.58 -11.81
N THR A 8 -10.93 19.46 -12.36
CA THR A 8 -11.84 20.30 -11.56
C THR A 8 -13.29 19.80 -11.55
N LYS A 9 -13.59 18.71 -12.22
CA LYS A 9 -14.85 17.99 -12.05
C LYS A 9 -14.53 16.58 -11.57
N PRO A 10 -15.29 16.02 -10.61
CA PRO A 10 -15.18 14.62 -10.32
C PRO A 10 -15.34 13.90 -11.65
N THR A 11 -14.27 13.28 -12.12
CA THR A 11 -14.33 12.38 -13.26
C THR A 11 -15.32 11.32 -12.83
N LYS A 12 -16.50 11.30 -13.46
CA LYS A 12 -17.37 10.16 -13.37
C LYS A 12 -16.49 9.04 -13.91
N ILE A 13 -16.02 8.17 -13.03
CA ILE A 13 -15.43 6.91 -13.45
C ILE A 13 -16.63 6.16 -14.04
N THR A 14 -16.86 6.36 -15.32
CA THR A 14 -17.61 5.40 -16.11
C THR A 14 -16.67 4.22 -16.19
N MET A 15 -16.87 3.24 -15.32
CA MET A 15 -16.42 1.92 -15.63
C MET A 15 -17.10 1.60 -16.97
N ASP A 16 -16.30 1.37 -18.00
CA ASP A 16 -16.79 0.74 -19.22
C ASP A 16 -17.16 -0.69 -18.85
N VAL A 17 -18.41 -0.85 -18.41
CA VAL A 17 -19.03 -2.16 -18.15
C VAL A 17 -19.47 -2.78 -19.51
N GLU A 18 -18.80 -2.43 -20.60
CA GLU A 18 -19.02 -3.07 -21.88
C GLU A 18 -18.21 -4.37 -21.90
N ASN A 19 -18.86 -5.48 -21.58
CA ASN A 19 -18.45 -6.88 -21.67
C ASN A 19 -18.12 -7.59 -20.35
N GLU A 20 -18.71 -7.23 -19.24
CA GLU A 20 -18.80 -8.21 -18.16
C GLU A 20 -19.82 -9.28 -18.56
N GLU A 21 -19.35 -10.52 -18.76
CA GLU A 21 -20.23 -11.67 -18.76
C GLU A 21 -21.11 -11.58 -17.50
N PRO A 22 -22.43 -11.72 -17.62
CA PRO A 22 -23.30 -11.58 -16.46
C PRO A 22 -22.81 -12.53 -15.36
N TYR A 23 -22.68 -12.01 -14.15
CA TYR A 23 -22.28 -12.78 -12.97
C TYR A 23 -23.04 -14.11 -12.94
N SER A 24 -22.34 -15.22 -13.16
CA SER A 24 -22.93 -16.54 -13.12
C SER A 24 -23.12 -16.93 -11.65
N ALA A 25 -24.36 -17.19 -11.26
CA ALA A 25 -24.67 -17.76 -9.94
C ALA A 25 -23.98 -19.11 -9.68
N GLU A 26 -23.40 -19.72 -10.71
CA GLU A 26 -22.62 -20.96 -10.63
C GLU A 26 -21.27 -20.76 -9.93
N THR A 27 -20.74 -19.53 -9.90
CA THR A 27 -19.44 -19.24 -9.24
C THR A 27 -19.52 -19.25 -7.71
N SER A 28 -20.70 -19.01 -7.12
CA SER A 28 -20.88 -19.06 -5.66
C SER A 28 -22.34 -19.44 -5.31
N PRO A 29 -22.74 -20.72 -5.53
CA PRO A 29 -24.13 -21.16 -5.34
C PRO A 29 -24.55 -21.13 -3.86
N THR A 30 -23.60 -21.12 -2.93
CA THR A 30 -23.83 -21.07 -1.48
C THR A 30 -22.85 -20.13 -0.82
N PRO A 31 -23.17 -19.53 0.36
CA PRO A 31 -22.22 -18.77 1.14
C PRO A 31 -20.96 -19.61 1.43
N PRO A 32 -19.75 -19.03 1.33
CA PRO A 32 -18.51 -19.75 1.63
C PRO A 32 -18.47 -20.10 3.13
N MET A 33 -18.26 -21.37 3.42
CA MET A 33 -18.11 -21.87 4.80
C MET A 33 -16.62 -21.97 5.12
N GLY A 34 -16.19 -21.34 6.22
CA GLY A 34 -14.79 -21.33 6.59
C GLY A 34 -14.52 -20.58 7.89
N TRP A 35 -13.26 -20.37 8.14
CA TRP A 35 -12.71 -19.61 9.25
C TRP A 35 -12.10 -18.29 8.75
N SER A 36 -12.15 -17.25 9.57
CA SER A 36 -11.53 -15.95 9.31
C SER A 36 -10.75 -15.49 10.53
N SER A 37 -9.56 -14.94 10.29
CA SER A 37 -8.59 -14.63 11.35
C SER A 37 -8.98 -13.45 12.25
N TRP A 38 -9.77 -12.49 11.75
CA TRP A 38 -9.88 -11.17 12.38
C TRP A 38 -10.46 -11.17 13.79
N ASN A 39 -11.60 -11.85 13.98
CA ASN A 39 -12.33 -11.72 15.24
C ASN A 39 -11.57 -12.25 16.45
N THR A 40 -10.68 -13.24 16.25
CA THR A 40 -9.91 -13.85 17.32
C THR A 40 -8.50 -13.29 17.43
N PHE A 41 -7.83 -13.08 16.29
CA PHE A 41 -6.38 -12.81 16.28
C PHE A 41 -6.05 -11.40 15.83
N ARG A 42 -6.98 -10.69 15.15
CA ARG A 42 -6.76 -9.34 14.60
C ARG A 42 -5.45 -9.30 13.80
N GLN A 43 -4.56 -8.37 14.14
CA GLN A 43 -3.24 -8.23 13.51
C GLN A 43 -2.22 -9.30 13.89
N ASN A 44 -2.51 -10.12 14.90
CA ASN A 44 -1.57 -11.12 15.44
C ASN A 44 -1.71 -12.46 14.71
N ILE A 45 -1.48 -12.46 13.42
CA ILE A 45 -1.46 -13.65 12.56
C ILE A 45 -0.05 -13.99 12.13
N SER A 46 0.20 -15.27 11.91
CA SER A 46 1.48 -15.79 11.42
C SER A 46 1.26 -17.01 10.54
N GLU A 47 2.27 -17.39 9.77
CA GLU A 47 2.25 -18.60 8.93
C GLU A 47 1.91 -19.84 9.74
N ASP A 48 2.58 -20.05 10.88
CA ASP A 48 2.36 -21.20 11.75
C ASP A 48 0.91 -21.24 12.26
N LEU A 49 0.37 -20.08 12.72
CA LEU A 49 -1.01 -20.01 13.17
C LEU A 49 -2.01 -20.43 12.09
N ILE A 50 -1.78 -20.00 10.86
CA ILE A 50 -2.69 -20.33 9.75
C ILE A 50 -2.59 -21.81 9.39
N LEU A 51 -1.39 -22.38 9.35
CA LEU A 51 -1.17 -23.81 9.10
C LEU A 51 -1.77 -24.68 10.23
N ASP A 52 -1.53 -24.32 11.49
CA ASP A 52 -2.12 -25.03 12.64
C ASP A 52 -3.65 -24.98 12.62
N THR A 53 -4.23 -23.85 12.20
CA THR A 53 -5.68 -23.72 12.05
C THR A 53 -6.20 -24.63 10.94
N ALA A 54 -5.50 -24.71 9.80
CA ALA A 54 -5.86 -25.61 8.70
C ALA A 54 -5.84 -27.10 9.16
N GLU A 55 -4.79 -27.49 9.86
CA GLU A 55 -4.69 -28.84 10.41
C GLU A 55 -5.79 -29.14 11.45
N ALA A 56 -6.08 -28.18 12.33
CA ALA A 56 -7.15 -28.33 13.32
C ALA A 56 -8.52 -28.50 12.65
N MET A 57 -8.84 -27.70 11.60
CA MET A 57 -10.08 -27.84 10.84
C MET A 57 -10.21 -29.22 10.19
N LYS A 58 -9.12 -29.76 9.66
CA LYS A 58 -9.08 -31.11 9.11
C LYS A 58 -9.26 -32.17 10.21
N LYS A 59 -8.50 -32.07 11.30
CA LYS A 59 -8.50 -33.03 12.40
C LYS A 59 -9.83 -33.12 13.16
N THR A 60 -10.53 -31.97 13.28
CA THR A 60 -11.83 -31.88 13.97
C THR A 60 -13.02 -32.26 13.11
N GLY A 61 -12.83 -32.57 11.83
CA GLY A 61 -13.90 -32.91 10.89
C GLY A 61 -14.64 -31.68 10.30
N LEU A 62 -14.19 -30.45 10.57
CA LEU A 62 -14.79 -29.26 10.00
C LEU A 62 -14.66 -29.23 8.48
N LEU A 63 -13.52 -29.68 7.94
CA LEU A 63 -13.33 -29.79 6.50
C LEU A 63 -14.35 -30.73 5.86
N ASP A 64 -14.58 -31.88 6.46
CA ASP A 64 -15.56 -32.91 6.00
C ASP A 64 -16.99 -32.36 6.10
N ALA A 65 -17.26 -31.52 7.11
CA ALA A 65 -18.54 -30.83 7.27
C ALA A 65 -18.75 -29.65 6.28
N GLY A 66 -17.77 -29.37 5.42
CA GLY A 66 -17.87 -28.35 4.37
C GLY A 66 -17.23 -26.99 4.68
N TYR A 67 -16.58 -26.82 5.85
CA TYR A 67 -15.83 -25.60 6.18
C TYR A 67 -14.47 -25.64 5.47
N ARG A 68 -14.43 -25.13 4.24
CA ARG A 68 -13.29 -25.29 3.34
C ARG A 68 -12.41 -24.06 3.23
N TYR A 69 -12.90 -22.88 3.63
CA TYR A 69 -12.16 -21.62 3.46
C TYR A 69 -11.36 -21.28 4.72
N ILE A 70 -10.10 -20.88 4.51
CA ILE A 70 -9.25 -20.22 5.49
C ILE A 70 -9.00 -18.82 4.97
N ASN A 71 -9.56 -17.82 5.65
CA ASN A 71 -9.50 -16.44 5.21
C ASN A 71 -8.56 -15.65 6.12
N LEU A 72 -7.47 -15.18 5.53
CA LEU A 72 -6.57 -14.21 6.14
C LEU A 72 -7.20 -12.83 5.97
N ASP A 73 -7.57 -12.23 7.08
CA ASP A 73 -8.12 -10.88 7.14
C ASP A 73 -6.97 -9.84 7.07
N ASP A 74 -7.16 -8.61 7.49
CA ASP A 74 -6.15 -7.56 7.43
C ASP A 74 -4.81 -7.98 8.11
N CYS A 75 -3.73 -7.32 7.76
CA CYS A 75 -2.38 -7.54 8.29
C CYS A 75 -1.63 -8.78 7.77
N TRP A 76 -2.06 -9.38 6.66
CA TRP A 76 -1.21 -10.33 5.93
C TRP A 76 -0.20 -9.62 5.03
N GLN A 77 -0.50 -8.38 4.62
CA GLN A 77 0.29 -7.58 3.69
C GLN A 77 1.51 -6.99 4.39
N SER A 78 2.58 -6.83 3.62
CA SER A 78 3.69 -5.92 3.92
C SER A 78 3.22 -4.47 3.92
N SER A 79 3.90 -3.61 4.65
CA SER A 79 3.65 -2.16 4.65
C SER A 79 3.96 -1.47 3.32
N MET A 80 4.57 -2.19 2.37
CA MET A 80 4.95 -1.65 1.06
C MET A 80 4.62 -2.66 -0.04
N ARG A 81 4.27 -2.14 -1.20
CA ARG A 81 4.27 -2.89 -2.45
C ARG A 81 5.70 -3.00 -2.98
N ASP A 82 5.95 -3.96 -3.87
CA ASP A 82 7.25 -4.03 -4.54
C ASP A 82 7.46 -2.89 -5.55
N GLU A 83 8.62 -2.88 -6.20
CA GLU A 83 8.98 -1.87 -7.20
C GLU A 83 8.08 -1.85 -8.45
N ASN A 84 7.30 -2.91 -8.69
CA ASN A 84 6.33 -3.02 -9.77
C ASN A 84 4.91 -2.68 -9.31
N GLY A 85 4.75 -2.35 -8.03
CA GLY A 85 3.47 -2.05 -7.41
C GLY A 85 2.67 -3.28 -7.00
N ILE A 86 3.27 -4.46 -6.98
CA ILE A 86 2.64 -5.72 -6.60
C ILE A 86 2.56 -5.81 -5.07
N LEU A 87 1.41 -6.23 -4.55
CA LEU A 87 1.23 -6.54 -3.12
C LEU A 87 2.22 -7.60 -2.69
N GLN A 88 2.75 -7.44 -1.48
CA GLN A 88 3.67 -8.39 -0.87
C GLN A 88 3.10 -8.88 0.46
N GLY A 89 3.39 -10.12 0.82
CA GLY A 89 3.16 -10.61 2.17
C GLY A 89 4.16 -10.02 3.17
N ASP A 90 3.77 -9.93 4.42
CA ASP A 90 4.67 -9.59 5.53
C ASP A 90 5.59 -10.79 5.79
N LEU A 91 6.88 -10.69 5.41
CA LEU A 91 7.83 -11.80 5.54
C LEU A 91 8.26 -12.09 6.99
N GLU A 92 7.99 -11.19 7.95
CA GLU A 92 8.18 -11.50 9.37
C GLU A 92 7.10 -12.45 9.87
N LYS A 93 5.87 -12.29 9.39
CA LYS A 93 4.71 -13.13 9.74
C LYS A 93 4.60 -14.38 8.87
N PHE A 94 4.96 -14.26 7.59
CA PHE A 94 4.82 -15.29 6.55
C PHE A 94 6.16 -15.52 5.84
N PRO A 95 7.15 -16.13 6.49
CA PRO A 95 8.52 -16.24 5.98
C PRO A 95 8.63 -17.04 4.68
N SER A 96 7.74 -18.00 4.43
CA SER A 96 7.69 -18.74 3.16
C SER A 96 7.00 -17.98 2.04
N GLY A 97 6.37 -16.84 2.35
CA GLY A 97 5.57 -16.04 1.44
C GLY A 97 4.14 -16.54 1.25
N ILE A 98 3.23 -15.62 0.96
CA ILE A 98 1.79 -15.90 0.86
C ILE A 98 1.47 -16.95 -0.21
N LYS A 99 2.14 -16.90 -1.37
CA LYS A 99 1.93 -17.88 -2.44
C LYS A 99 2.24 -19.30 -1.97
N SER A 100 3.30 -19.51 -1.20
CA SER A 100 3.68 -20.82 -0.66
C SER A 100 2.69 -21.28 0.40
N LEU A 101 2.25 -20.38 1.25
CA LEU A 101 1.22 -20.67 2.26
C LEU A 101 -0.09 -21.13 1.60
N ILE A 102 -0.57 -20.39 0.59
CA ILE A 102 -1.78 -20.76 -0.18
C ILE A 102 -1.61 -22.15 -0.80
N TYR A 103 -0.48 -22.39 -1.45
CA TYR A 103 -0.20 -23.71 -2.04
C TYR A 103 -0.29 -24.83 -1.00
N ASN A 104 0.33 -24.67 0.17
CA ASN A 104 0.33 -25.68 1.22
C ASN A 104 -1.10 -25.98 1.74
N ILE A 105 -1.90 -24.93 1.94
CA ILE A 105 -3.29 -25.08 2.40
C ILE A 105 -4.15 -25.76 1.32
N ASN A 106 -3.94 -25.41 0.05
CA ASN A 106 -4.65 -26.06 -1.06
C ASN A 106 -4.33 -27.56 -1.15
N GLN A 107 -3.08 -27.97 -0.83
CA GLN A 107 -2.70 -29.39 -0.77
C GLN A 107 -3.42 -30.15 0.39
N MET A 108 -3.90 -29.43 1.41
CA MET A 108 -4.72 -30.03 2.48
C MET A 108 -6.19 -30.19 2.08
N GLY A 109 -6.59 -29.77 0.87
CA GLY A 109 -7.96 -29.80 0.36
C GLY A 109 -8.82 -28.60 0.77
N MET A 110 -8.20 -27.55 1.26
CA MET A 110 -8.85 -26.30 1.64
C MET A 110 -8.56 -25.19 0.64
N LYS A 111 -9.32 -24.11 0.73
CA LYS A 111 -9.22 -22.91 -0.10
C LYS A 111 -8.78 -21.74 0.76
N VAL A 112 -8.05 -20.81 0.17
CA VAL A 112 -7.58 -19.61 0.88
C VAL A 112 -8.31 -18.39 0.38
N GLY A 113 -8.70 -17.53 1.32
CA GLY A 113 -9.17 -16.19 1.05
C GLY A 113 -8.20 -15.16 1.59
N LEU A 114 -8.12 -14.04 0.89
CA LEU A 114 -7.34 -12.87 1.29
C LEU A 114 -8.24 -11.65 1.46
N TYR A 115 -7.72 -10.65 2.13
CA TYR A 115 -8.38 -9.38 2.43
C TYR A 115 -7.70 -8.21 1.72
N SER A 116 -8.50 -7.25 1.29
CA SER A 116 -8.08 -5.91 0.95
C SER A 116 -9.22 -4.91 1.18
N SER A 117 -9.02 -3.66 0.79
CA SER A 117 -10.04 -2.61 0.86
C SER A 117 -10.14 -1.86 -0.47
N ASN A 118 -11.30 -1.28 -0.75
CA ASN A 118 -11.54 -0.43 -1.91
C ASN A 118 -10.96 0.98 -1.78
N GLY A 119 -10.30 1.29 -0.68
CA GLY A 119 -9.63 2.55 -0.41
C GLY A 119 -8.16 2.54 -0.76
N THR A 120 -7.47 3.60 -0.38
CA THR A 120 -6.01 3.75 -0.55
C THR A 120 -5.22 2.83 0.36
N LEU A 121 -5.77 2.54 1.54
CA LEU A 121 -5.20 1.68 2.56
C LEU A 121 -6.27 0.76 3.15
N THR A 122 -5.82 -0.31 3.82
CA THR A 122 -6.66 -1.18 4.64
C THR A 122 -7.05 -0.49 5.96
N CYS A 123 -7.89 -1.13 6.78
CA CYS A 123 -8.26 -0.59 8.10
C CYS A 123 -7.07 -0.46 9.06
N GLU A 124 -6.00 -1.24 8.84
CA GLU A 124 -4.75 -1.20 9.60
C GLU A 124 -3.63 -0.44 8.88
N ASP A 125 -4.01 0.50 7.99
CA ASP A 125 -3.11 1.40 7.26
C ASP A 125 -2.08 0.69 6.35
N LEU A 126 -2.37 -0.51 5.88
CA LEU A 126 -1.55 -1.26 4.92
C LEU A 126 -2.01 -1.00 3.47
N PRO A 127 -1.18 -1.28 2.45
CA PRO A 127 -1.55 -1.06 1.06
C PRO A 127 -2.85 -1.76 0.66
N ALA A 128 -3.82 -0.99 0.15
CA ALA A 128 -5.08 -1.49 -0.37
C ALA A 128 -5.19 -1.30 -1.90
N SER A 129 -6.33 -1.65 -2.49
CA SER A 129 -6.41 -1.91 -3.93
C SER A 129 -6.85 -0.73 -4.79
N LEU A 130 -7.21 0.43 -4.22
CA LEU A 130 -7.69 1.57 -5.01
C LEU A 130 -6.70 1.97 -6.12
N GLY A 131 -7.17 1.95 -7.38
CA GLY A 131 -6.36 2.26 -8.56
C GLY A 131 -5.41 1.14 -8.99
N ARG A 132 -5.50 -0.05 -8.35
CA ARG A 132 -4.68 -1.24 -8.65
C ARG A 132 -5.50 -2.52 -8.64
N GLU A 133 -6.81 -2.40 -8.76
CA GLU A 133 -7.77 -3.51 -8.62
C GLU A 133 -7.44 -4.66 -9.58
N THR A 134 -7.17 -4.35 -10.84
CA THR A 134 -6.82 -5.37 -11.84
C THR A 134 -5.49 -6.07 -11.51
N LEU A 135 -4.45 -5.30 -11.12
CA LEU A 135 -3.14 -5.84 -10.78
C LEU A 135 -3.24 -6.77 -9.55
N ASP A 136 -3.96 -6.33 -8.53
CA ASP A 136 -4.13 -7.09 -7.30
C ASP A 136 -4.96 -8.35 -7.54
N ALA A 137 -6.06 -8.26 -8.29
CA ALA A 137 -6.88 -9.41 -8.63
C ALA A 137 -6.09 -10.46 -9.42
N GLN A 138 -5.31 -10.05 -10.41
CA GLN A 138 -4.43 -10.95 -11.17
C GLN A 138 -3.39 -11.61 -10.25
N THR A 139 -2.70 -10.83 -9.44
CA THR A 139 -1.69 -11.32 -8.52
C THR A 139 -2.24 -12.36 -7.54
N ILE A 140 -3.38 -12.05 -6.93
CA ILE A 140 -4.04 -12.92 -5.95
C ILE A 140 -4.55 -14.20 -6.60
N ALA A 141 -5.12 -14.10 -7.81
CA ALA A 141 -5.53 -15.27 -8.59
C ALA A 141 -4.35 -16.17 -8.98
N GLU A 142 -3.21 -15.59 -9.40
CA GLU A 142 -1.99 -16.33 -9.72
C GLU A 142 -1.37 -17.02 -8.49
N TRP A 143 -1.65 -16.55 -7.29
CA TRP A 143 -1.26 -17.22 -6.06
C TRP A 143 -2.17 -18.41 -5.71
N GLY A 144 -3.31 -18.55 -6.39
CA GLY A 144 -4.28 -19.63 -6.15
C GLY A 144 -5.29 -19.31 -5.05
N CYS A 145 -5.52 -18.03 -4.77
CA CYS A 145 -6.56 -17.57 -3.86
C CYS A 145 -7.94 -17.69 -4.55
N GLU A 146 -8.95 -18.17 -3.82
CA GLU A 146 -10.30 -18.41 -4.36
C GLU A 146 -11.39 -17.59 -3.66
N PHE A 147 -11.06 -16.80 -2.66
CA PHE A 147 -12.00 -15.90 -1.98
C PHE A 147 -11.32 -14.57 -1.68
N PHE A 148 -12.04 -13.48 -1.86
CA PHE A 148 -11.51 -12.14 -1.62
C PHE A 148 -12.49 -11.33 -0.80
N LYS A 149 -12.11 -10.99 0.43
CA LYS A 149 -12.85 -10.03 1.25
C LYS A 149 -12.42 -8.63 0.86
N TYR A 150 -13.34 -7.84 0.33
CA TYR A 150 -13.11 -6.49 -0.13
C TYR A 150 -13.83 -5.49 0.74
N ASP A 151 -13.11 -4.88 1.67
CA ASP A 151 -13.64 -4.00 2.71
C ASP A 151 -13.78 -2.55 2.23
N PHE A 152 -14.18 -1.65 3.12
CA PHE A 152 -14.56 -0.28 2.81
C PHE A 152 -13.81 0.74 3.69
N CYS A 153 -12.51 0.51 3.94
CA CYS A 153 -11.64 1.40 4.70
C CYS A 153 -10.97 2.42 3.77
N HIS A 154 -10.66 3.61 4.30
CA HIS A 154 -9.95 4.68 3.56
C HIS A 154 -10.52 5.00 2.17
N HIS A 155 -11.85 4.88 2.00
CA HIS A 155 -12.58 5.17 0.76
C HIS A 155 -12.94 6.65 0.59
N LYS A 156 -12.44 7.52 1.46
CA LYS A 156 -12.76 8.95 1.46
C LYS A 156 -12.16 9.65 0.24
N ILE A 157 -12.71 10.82 -0.05
CA ILE A 157 -12.22 11.69 -1.13
C ILE A 157 -10.75 12.01 -0.89
N ILE A 158 -9.92 11.66 -1.86
CA ILE A 158 -8.52 12.04 -1.89
C ILE A 158 -8.46 13.52 -2.24
N SER A 159 -7.90 14.33 -1.36
CA SER A 159 -7.67 15.73 -1.64
C SER A 159 -6.35 15.88 -2.40
N GLY A 160 -6.27 16.85 -3.31
CA GLY A 160 -5.00 17.22 -3.93
C GLY A 160 -4.05 17.98 -2.99
N ALA A 161 -4.35 18.02 -1.68
CA ALA A 161 -3.45 18.56 -0.68
C ALA A 161 -2.27 17.60 -0.47
N ALA A 162 -1.06 18.16 -0.38
CA ALA A 162 0.14 17.43 -0.06
C ALA A 162 0.63 17.77 1.35
N PRO A 163 1.21 16.80 2.10
CA PRO A 163 1.84 17.10 3.37
C PRO A 163 3.07 17.99 3.18
N VAL A 164 3.57 18.56 4.26
CA VAL A 164 4.89 19.18 4.28
C VAL A 164 5.93 18.08 4.44
N ILE A 165 6.93 18.06 3.56
CA ILE A 165 8.03 17.09 3.60
C ILE A 165 9.17 17.67 4.44
N GLU A 166 9.54 17.01 5.52
CA GLU A 166 10.70 17.39 6.34
C GLU A 166 11.99 16.91 5.69
N ALA A 167 12.04 15.63 5.33
CA ALA A 167 13.20 15.01 4.72
C ALA A 167 12.82 13.78 3.90
N LEU A 168 13.72 13.37 3.02
CA LEU A 168 13.74 12.07 2.37
C LEU A 168 14.88 11.24 2.97
N GLU A 169 14.59 10.02 3.39
CA GLU A 169 15.59 9.04 3.79
C GLU A 169 15.67 7.94 2.74
N ILE A 170 16.90 7.53 2.40
CA ILE A 170 17.16 6.43 1.47
C ILE A 170 17.94 5.35 2.22
N SER A 171 17.46 4.11 2.17
CA SER A 171 18.12 2.95 2.78
C SER A 171 18.00 1.71 1.91
N GLU A 172 18.91 0.76 2.06
CA GLU A 172 18.65 -0.59 1.60
C GLU A 172 17.50 -1.22 2.42
N PRO A 173 16.74 -2.17 1.84
CA PRO A 173 15.70 -2.88 2.58
C PRO A 173 16.22 -3.52 3.87
N GLY A 174 15.52 -3.30 4.98
CA GLY A 174 15.89 -3.82 6.30
C GLY A 174 17.06 -3.11 6.99
N LYS A 175 17.66 -2.09 6.37
CA LYS A 175 18.76 -1.31 6.97
C LYS A 175 18.30 0.08 7.43
N LYS A 176 19.12 0.72 8.25
CA LYS A 176 18.95 2.13 8.63
C LYS A 176 19.21 3.04 7.43
N ALA A 177 18.67 4.25 7.49
CA ALA A 177 18.91 5.27 6.47
C ALA A 177 20.42 5.53 6.30
N GLU A 178 20.89 5.42 5.06
CA GLU A 178 22.25 5.70 4.65
C GLU A 178 22.40 7.15 4.18
N LEU A 179 21.33 7.72 3.66
CA LEU A 179 21.29 9.08 3.15
C LEU A 179 20.00 9.77 3.63
N THR A 180 20.14 10.96 4.17
CA THR A 180 19.01 11.83 4.52
C THR A 180 19.16 13.15 3.79
N LEU A 181 18.12 13.53 3.04
CA LEU A 181 18.06 14.73 2.23
C LEU A 181 17.03 15.69 2.81
N TYR A 182 17.46 16.89 3.12
CA TYR A 182 16.62 17.97 3.62
C TYR A 182 16.36 19.01 2.54
N HIS A 183 15.64 20.05 2.89
CA HIS A 183 15.31 21.17 1.97
C HIS A 183 16.53 21.84 1.34
N GLU A 184 17.69 21.80 1.99
CA GLU A 184 18.95 22.33 1.45
C GLU A 184 19.48 21.53 0.25
N ASN A 185 19.06 20.28 0.15
CA ASN A 185 19.45 19.36 -0.93
C ASN A 185 18.48 19.40 -2.14
N ALA A 186 17.46 20.27 -2.09
CA ALA A 186 16.41 20.33 -3.09
C ALA A 186 16.47 21.62 -3.93
N GLU A 187 16.22 21.47 -5.21
CA GLU A 187 15.85 22.57 -6.09
C GLU A 187 14.32 22.71 -6.11
N PHE A 188 13.81 23.94 -6.14
CA PHE A 188 12.39 24.21 -6.12
C PHE A 188 11.89 24.80 -7.43
N THR A 189 10.71 24.36 -7.87
CA THR A 189 10.00 24.96 -8.98
C THR A 189 8.57 25.31 -8.59
N GLY A 190 7.94 26.18 -9.38
CA GLY A 190 6.57 26.60 -9.14
C GLY A 190 6.41 27.30 -7.77
N ARG A 191 5.45 26.85 -6.98
CA ARG A 191 5.15 27.42 -5.66
C ARG A 191 5.89 26.75 -4.50
N ALA A 192 6.60 25.64 -4.75
CA ALA A 192 7.34 24.91 -3.72
C ALA A 192 8.34 25.83 -3.01
N ARG A 193 8.40 25.72 -1.71
CA ARG A 193 9.32 26.49 -0.87
C ARG A 193 9.46 25.90 0.53
N VAL A 194 10.48 26.34 1.24
CA VAL A 194 10.66 26.01 2.66
C VAL A 194 9.65 26.75 3.52
N LEU A 195 8.96 26.00 4.37
CA LEU A 195 8.02 26.52 5.36
C LEU A 195 8.59 26.32 6.77
N GLN A 196 8.31 27.29 7.66
CA GLN A 196 8.59 27.15 9.09
C GLN A 196 7.46 26.32 9.73
N VAL A 197 7.80 25.18 10.31
CA VAL A 197 6.85 24.25 10.93
C VAL A 197 7.36 23.83 12.29
N LYS A 198 6.94 24.52 13.35
CA LYS A 198 7.41 24.34 14.73
C LYS A 198 7.29 22.89 15.26
N LYS A 199 6.41 22.09 14.66
CA LYS A 199 6.16 20.70 15.08
C LYS A 199 7.12 19.69 14.45
N LEU A 200 7.90 20.10 13.45
CA LEU A 200 8.93 19.25 12.86
C LEU A 200 10.22 19.32 13.71
N PRO A 201 10.95 18.21 13.84
CA PRO A 201 12.24 18.18 14.54
C PRO A 201 13.22 19.25 14.08
N THR A 202 13.31 19.51 12.77
CA THR A 202 14.16 20.54 12.17
C THR A 202 13.53 21.94 12.21
N GLY A 203 12.27 22.05 12.56
CA GLY A 203 11.49 23.30 12.50
C GLY A 203 11.15 23.77 11.09
N LYS A 204 11.56 23.05 10.05
CA LYS A 204 11.40 23.42 8.65
C LYS A 204 10.95 22.23 7.80
N GLY A 205 10.32 22.51 6.66
CA GLY A 205 9.98 21.50 5.69
C GLY A 205 9.58 22.12 4.35
N ILE A 206 9.51 21.29 3.33
CA ILE A 206 9.12 21.66 1.97
C ILE A 206 7.60 21.60 1.87
N GLY A 207 6.98 22.67 1.46
CA GLY A 207 5.53 22.74 1.28
C GLY A 207 5.11 23.40 -0.01
N LEU A 208 3.77 23.55 -0.17
CA LEU A 208 3.11 24.07 -1.36
C LEU A 208 3.31 23.19 -2.61
N LEU A 209 3.34 21.88 -2.38
CA LEU A 209 3.37 20.84 -3.42
C LEU A 209 1.94 20.48 -3.90
N ASN A 210 0.92 21.10 -3.33
CA ASN A 210 -0.49 20.83 -3.57
C ASN A 210 -0.87 21.00 -5.04
N HIS A 211 -1.66 20.04 -5.56
CA HIS A 211 -2.24 20.11 -6.91
C HIS A 211 -1.21 20.34 -8.03
N GLY A 212 0.03 19.88 -7.86
CA GLY A 212 1.09 20.12 -8.83
C GLY A 212 1.54 21.58 -8.95
N ALA A 213 1.18 22.42 -7.97
CA ALA A 213 1.54 23.85 -7.98
C ALA A 213 3.04 24.12 -7.74
N GLY A 214 3.76 23.15 -7.20
CA GLY A 214 5.19 23.23 -6.92
C GLY A 214 5.85 21.87 -6.93
N THR A 215 7.15 21.86 -7.14
CA THR A 215 7.97 20.65 -7.23
C THR A 215 9.26 20.85 -6.44
N ALA A 216 9.71 19.79 -5.77
CA ALA A 216 11.03 19.71 -5.15
C ALA A 216 11.83 18.61 -5.85
N ILE A 217 13.04 18.93 -6.29
CA ILE A 217 13.91 18.04 -7.07
C ILE A 217 15.16 17.75 -6.25
N PHE A 218 15.40 16.48 -5.98
CA PHE A 218 16.59 15.99 -5.29
C PHE A 218 17.45 15.17 -6.24
N ARG A 219 18.78 15.29 -6.12
CA ARG A 219 19.74 14.55 -6.96
C ARG A 219 20.72 13.74 -6.09
N PRO A 220 20.26 12.65 -5.45
CA PRO A 220 21.16 11.79 -4.68
C PRO A 220 22.13 11.03 -5.58
N VAL A 221 23.37 10.86 -5.08
CA VAL A 221 24.37 9.99 -5.68
C VAL A 221 24.40 8.68 -4.90
N ILE A 222 24.18 7.57 -5.58
CA ILE A 222 24.11 6.23 -5.01
C ILE A 222 25.30 5.39 -5.51
N ASN A 223 25.94 4.67 -4.61
CA ASN A 223 27.12 3.89 -4.95
C ASN A 223 26.80 2.60 -5.72
N THR A 224 25.72 1.92 -5.34
CA THR A 224 25.36 0.61 -5.90
C THR A 224 23.94 0.65 -6.44
N ALA A 225 23.74 0.18 -7.68
CA ALA A 225 22.40 0.06 -8.24
C ALA A 225 21.60 -1.05 -7.53
N GLY A 226 20.32 -0.80 -7.25
CA GLY A 226 19.49 -1.78 -6.56
C GLY A 226 18.10 -1.26 -6.18
N ALA A 227 17.39 -2.09 -5.43
CA ALA A 227 16.15 -1.70 -4.76
C ALA A 227 16.50 -1.00 -3.43
N TYR A 228 15.83 0.12 -3.19
CA TYR A 228 15.98 0.95 -1.99
C TYR A 228 14.61 1.28 -1.40
N VAL A 229 14.58 1.54 -0.13
CA VAL A 229 13.42 2.12 0.56
C VAL A 229 13.60 3.63 0.58
N LEU A 230 12.70 4.35 -0.07
CA LEU A 230 12.53 5.78 0.09
C LEU A 230 11.52 6.05 1.19
N THR A 231 11.92 6.73 2.24
CA THR A 231 11.06 7.16 3.33
C THR A 231 10.87 8.67 3.26
N LEU A 232 9.61 9.10 3.16
CA LEU A 232 9.25 10.51 3.30
C LEU A 232 8.92 10.79 4.77
N LEU A 233 9.66 11.68 5.40
CA LEU A 233 9.32 12.20 6.72
C LEU A 233 8.39 13.40 6.52
N ILE A 234 7.18 13.34 7.05
CA ILE A 234 6.12 14.29 6.71
C ILE A 234 5.48 14.93 7.94
N HIS A 235 4.90 16.11 7.69
CA HIS A 235 3.94 16.75 8.58
C HIS A 235 2.62 16.98 7.84
N LYS A 236 1.56 16.30 8.30
CA LYS A 236 0.22 16.48 7.73
C LYS A 236 -0.38 17.81 8.18
N GLN A 237 -0.87 18.58 7.22
CA GLN A 237 -1.57 19.83 7.48
C GLN A 237 -3.05 19.61 7.77
N PHE A 238 -3.67 18.62 7.09
CA PHE A 238 -5.10 18.33 7.18
C PHE A 238 -5.32 16.91 7.67
N THR A 239 -5.97 16.76 8.82
CA THR A 239 -6.19 15.46 9.44
C THR A 239 -7.46 14.75 8.96
N ARG A 240 -8.41 15.47 8.35
CA ARG A 240 -9.73 14.92 7.99
C ARG A 240 -9.80 14.30 6.59
N ASN A 241 -8.89 14.68 5.70
CA ASN A 241 -8.84 14.19 4.33
C ASN A 241 -7.60 13.32 4.13
N GLU A 242 -7.65 12.44 3.16
CA GLU A 242 -6.45 11.80 2.65
C GLU A 242 -5.65 12.82 1.84
N GLU A 243 -4.36 12.88 2.08
CA GLU A 243 -3.43 13.71 1.34
C GLU A 243 -2.71 12.83 0.31
N TYR A 244 -2.25 13.43 -0.77
CA TYR A 244 -1.68 12.74 -1.92
C TYR A 244 -0.43 13.44 -2.41
N LEU A 245 0.55 12.66 -2.82
CA LEU A 245 1.78 13.14 -3.45
C LEU A 245 2.19 12.19 -4.58
N GLN A 246 2.69 12.74 -5.68
CA GLN A 246 3.42 11.97 -6.67
C GLN A 246 4.92 12.10 -6.40
N VAL A 247 5.62 10.99 -6.42
CA VAL A 247 7.07 10.91 -6.36
C VAL A 247 7.56 10.31 -7.66
N VAL A 248 8.36 11.06 -8.42
CA VAL A 248 8.92 10.59 -9.68
C VAL A 248 10.39 10.26 -9.48
N VAL A 249 10.77 9.00 -9.65
CA VAL A 249 12.14 8.53 -9.50
C VAL A 249 12.69 8.12 -10.85
N ASN A 250 13.69 8.84 -11.35
CA ASN A 250 14.28 8.60 -12.67
C ASN A 250 13.23 8.45 -13.79
N GLY A 251 12.17 9.26 -13.73
CA GLY A 251 11.06 9.26 -14.68
C GLY A 251 9.94 8.25 -14.40
N LYS A 252 10.09 7.34 -13.42
CA LYS A 252 9.02 6.42 -12.98
C LYS A 252 8.17 7.09 -11.92
N VAL A 253 6.85 7.15 -12.15
CA VAL A 253 5.89 7.76 -11.23
C VAL A 253 5.48 6.76 -10.15
N HIS A 254 5.49 7.20 -8.90
CA HIS A 254 4.96 6.51 -7.73
C HIS A 254 3.91 7.40 -7.06
N GLU A 255 2.79 6.81 -6.71
CA GLU A 255 1.72 7.50 -6.01
C GLU A 255 1.81 7.19 -4.52
N VAL A 256 1.79 8.23 -3.70
CA VAL A 256 1.90 8.12 -2.24
C VAL A 256 0.67 8.76 -1.60
N PHE A 257 -0.06 7.97 -0.83
CA PHE A 257 -1.24 8.40 -0.11
C PHE A 257 -0.94 8.49 1.37
N PHE A 258 -1.50 9.52 2.00
CA PHE A 258 -1.36 9.76 3.43
C PHE A 258 -2.75 9.73 4.06
N PRO A 259 -3.07 8.69 4.84
CA PRO A 259 -4.41 8.46 5.35
C PRO A 259 -4.88 9.60 6.26
N SER A 260 -6.20 9.78 6.33
CA SER A 260 -6.81 10.67 7.32
C SER A 260 -6.56 10.11 8.72
N THR A 261 -6.17 10.96 9.67
CA THR A 261 -5.98 10.56 11.07
C THR A 261 -7.12 11.07 11.95
N LYS A 262 -7.57 10.26 12.90
CA LYS A 262 -8.60 10.66 13.88
C LYS A 262 -8.03 11.59 14.97
N ALA A 263 -6.72 11.55 15.18
CA ALA A 263 -6.01 12.39 16.13
C ALA A 263 -4.91 13.18 15.39
N PRO A 264 -4.56 14.38 15.83
CA PRO A 264 -3.47 15.13 15.24
C PRO A 264 -2.14 14.42 15.56
N SER A 265 -1.72 13.54 14.66
CA SER A 265 -0.32 13.14 14.59
C SER A 265 0.34 14.02 13.54
N PRO A 266 1.01 15.07 13.93
CA PRO A 266 1.53 16.04 12.98
C PRO A 266 2.71 15.52 12.17
N THR A 267 3.35 14.45 12.63
CA THR A 267 4.51 13.84 11.97
C THR A 267 4.18 12.39 11.62
N GLY A 268 4.64 11.97 10.46
CA GLY A 268 4.45 10.61 9.98
C GLY A 268 5.55 10.20 9.03
N ARG A 269 5.48 8.95 8.60
CA ARG A 269 6.40 8.37 7.63
C ARG A 269 5.57 7.70 6.53
N ALA A 270 5.95 7.92 5.28
CA ALA A 270 5.49 7.10 4.17
C ALA A 270 6.69 6.45 3.52
N GLN A 271 6.55 5.19 3.14
CA GLN A 271 7.64 4.40 2.58
C GLN A 271 7.22 3.78 1.25
N LEU A 272 8.16 3.69 0.34
CA LEU A 272 7.99 3.03 -0.95
C LEU A 272 9.30 2.38 -1.38
N ILE A 273 9.20 1.26 -2.08
CA ILE A 273 10.35 0.62 -2.70
C ILE A 273 10.57 1.27 -4.06
N ILE A 274 11.79 1.75 -4.28
CA ILE A 274 12.23 2.40 -5.51
C ILE A 274 13.45 1.69 -6.06
N ARG A 275 13.69 1.83 -7.36
CA ARG A 275 14.92 1.37 -7.98
C ARG A 275 15.83 2.54 -8.30
N LEU A 276 17.05 2.50 -7.75
CA LEU A 276 18.09 3.49 -8.00
C LEU A 276 19.24 2.87 -8.81
N ARG A 277 19.86 3.69 -9.64
CA ARG A 277 21.07 3.35 -10.41
C ARG A 277 22.31 3.79 -9.64
N ALA A 278 23.46 3.20 -9.93
CA ALA A 278 24.73 3.75 -9.48
C ALA A 278 24.98 5.11 -10.14
N GLY A 279 25.53 6.05 -9.38
CA GLY A 279 25.69 7.43 -9.79
C GLY A 279 24.51 8.32 -9.39
N GLU A 280 24.33 9.42 -10.12
CA GLU A 280 23.27 10.40 -9.86
C GLU A 280 21.89 9.84 -10.23
N ASN A 281 20.92 10.09 -9.36
CA ASN A 281 19.51 9.80 -9.55
C ASN A 281 18.71 11.09 -9.40
N GLU A 282 17.49 11.12 -9.96
CA GLU A 282 16.58 12.23 -9.80
C GLU A 282 15.31 11.76 -9.08
N ILE A 283 14.95 12.47 -8.01
CA ILE A 283 13.72 12.27 -7.25
C ILE A 283 12.97 13.59 -7.23
N VAL A 284 11.77 13.56 -7.78
CA VAL A 284 10.92 14.75 -7.96
C VAL A 284 9.61 14.57 -7.21
#